data_1d34ef0e30c9931d67f4e60b8ab976a9
#
_entry.id   1d34ef0e30c9931d67f4e60b8ab976a9
#
_cell.length_a   1.000
_cell.length_b   1.000
_cell.length_c   1.000
_cell.angle_alpha   90.00
_cell.angle_beta   90.00
_cell.angle_gamma   90.00
#
_symmetry.space_group_name_H-M   'P 1'
#
loop_
_entity.id
_entity.type
_entity.pdbx_description
1 polymer ?
#
loop_
_entity_poly.entity_id
_entity_poly.type
_entity_poly.pdbx_seq_one_letter_code
_entity_poly.pdbx_strand_id
1 'polypeptide(L)'
;QQDDYALVNLTFTCSDPFAYDNTPTTYSEDITTSGTTFVVNNSGHTYAFPTITITFNQNQTHIYIANNTIVDVVSNRFDISKAFGTGDELEIDCKNGTVKLNGTSSPAGFGEGGEEMAEFIMLAKGDNVIEVESSDSTLDITVDISFEKVYLY
;
A
#
# COMPACT_ATOMS: atom_id res chain seq x y z
N GLN A 1 -60.21 -23.33 -6.76
CA GLN A 1 -58.81 -23.69 -6.78
C GLN A 1 -58.10 -22.75 -5.83
N GLN A 2 -57.59 -23.26 -4.71
CA GLN A 2 -56.90 -22.50 -3.70
C GLN A 2 -55.40 -22.63 -4.01
N ASP A 3 -54.79 -21.54 -4.41
CA ASP A 3 -53.33 -21.52 -4.67
C ASP A 3 -52.59 -21.52 -3.32
N ASP A 4 -51.97 -22.61 -2.96
CA ASP A 4 -51.13 -22.75 -1.80
C ASP A 4 -49.79 -22.05 -2.06
N TYR A 5 -49.59 -20.86 -1.50
CA TYR A 5 -48.32 -20.16 -1.51
C TYR A 5 -47.52 -20.58 -0.28
N ALA A 6 -46.31 -21.08 -0.51
CA ALA A 6 -45.32 -21.26 0.56
C ALA A 6 -44.46 -20.03 0.67
N LEU A 7 -44.47 -19.38 1.86
CA LEU A 7 -43.54 -18.29 2.17
C LEU A 7 -42.26 -18.89 2.70
N VAL A 8 -41.15 -18.66 1.97
CA VAL A 8 -39.82 -19.08 2.40
C VAL A 8 -39.04 -17.84 2.82
N ASN A 9 -38.60 -17.78 4.09
CA ASN A 9 -37.71 -16.77 4.59
C ASN A 9 -36.26 -17.28 4.47
N LEU A 10 -35.47 -16.59 3.68
CA LEU A 10 -34.05 -16.87 3.52
C LEU A 10 -33.23 -15.77 4.23
N THR A 11 -32.39 -16.16 5.16
CA THR A 11 -31.46 -15.25 5.82
C THR A 11 -30.04 -15.53 5.32
N PHE A 12 -29.40 -14.52 4.74
CA PHE A 12 -28.03 -14.59 4.31
C PHE A 12 -27.15 -13.85 5.35
N THR A 13 -26.14 -14.54 5.85
CA THR A 13 -25.12 -13.91 6.69
C THR A 13 -23.88 -13.68 5.82
N CYS A 14 -23.53 -12.41 5.63
CA CYS A 14 -22.30 -12.03 4.96
C CYS A 14 -21.23 -11.72 6.02
N SER A 15 -20.12 -12.45 6.02
CA SER A 15 -19.01 -12.25 6.96
C SER A 15 -18.13 -11.06 6.57
N ASP A 16 -18.16 -10.65 5.29
CA ASP A 16 -17.49 -9.48 4.78
C ASP A 16 -18.53 -8.53 4.15
N PRO A 17 -18.87 -7.41 4.82
CA PRO A 17 -19.88 -6.46 4.34
C PRO A 17 -19.38 -5.56 3.20
N PHE A 18 -18.16 -5.77 2.70
CA PHE A 18 -17.55 -4.94 1.69
C PHE A 18 -17.65 -5.56 0.30
N ALA A 19 -17.77 -4.71 -0.71
CA ALA A 19 -17.52 -5.06 -2.10
C ALA A 19 -16.16 -4.51 -2.53
N TYR A 20 -15.47 -5.26 -3.36
CA TYR A 20 -14.17 -4.91 -3.90
C TYR A 20 -14.25 -4.77 -5.42
N ASP A 21 -13.47 -3.84 -5.99
CA ASP A 21 -13.32 -3.77 -7.44
C ASP A 21 -12.64 -5.06 -7.95
N ASN A 22 -13.14 -5.58 -9.08
CA ASN A 22 -12.54 -6.74 -9.73
C ASN A 22 -11.22 -6.42 -10.43
N THR A 23 -10.92 -5.14 -10.64
CA THR A 23 -9.70 -4.67 -11.29
C THR A 23 -9.01 -3.68 -10.35
N PRO A 24 -7.79 -3.96 -9.93
CA PRO A 24 -7.03 -3.02 -9.10
C PRO A 24 -6.82 -1.68 -9.80
N THR A 25 -6.87 -0.60 -9.03
CA THR A 25 -6.43 0.73 -9.46
C THR A 25 -4.92 0.80 -9.30
N THR A 26 -4.21 1.31 -10.32
CA THR A 26 -2.74 1.38 -10.32
C THR A 26 -2.27 2.80 -10.56
N TYR A 27 -1.14 3.15 -9.91
CA TYR A 27 -0.36 4.37 -10.12
C TYR A 27 1.09 3.98 -10.29
N SER A 28 1.82 4.74 -11.12
CA SER A 28 3.26 4.52 -11.35
C SER A 28 3.95 5.88 -11.46
N GLU A 29 5.02 6.08 -10.71
CA GLU A 29 5.79 7.33 -10.67
C GLU A 29 7.29 7.04 -10.67
N ASP A 30 8.04 7.74 -11.54
CA ASP A 30 9.50 7.73 -11.55
C ASP A 30 10.02 8.86 -10.65
N ILE A 31 10.78 8.50 -9.63
CA ILE A 31 11.26 9.41 -8.59
C ILE A 31 12.76 9.54 -8.66
N THR A 32 13.22 10.75 -8.99
CA THR A 32 14.66 11.07 -9.11
C THR A 32 15.14 12.11 -8.07
N THR A 33 14.24 12.56 -7.19
CA THR A 33 14.55 13.56 -6.16
C THR A 33 13.93 13.15 -4.84
N SER A 34 14.71 13.14 -3.77
CA SER A 34 14.23 12.90 -2.41
C SER A 34 13.25 13.99 -1.97
N GLY A 35 12.22 13.64 -1.22
CA GLY A 35 11.14 14.54 -0.83
C GLY A 35 10.10 14.79 -1.93
N THR A 36 10.09 13.97 -2.98
CA THR A 36 9.05 14.05 -4.02
C THR A 36 7.72 13.57 -3.46
N THR A 37 6.66 14.32 -3.79
CA THR A 37 5.29 13.97 -3.43
C THR A 37 4.43 13.80 -4.68
N PHE A 38 3.49 12.83 -4.65
CA PHE A 38 2.48 12.63 -5.68
C PHE A 38 1.13 12.23 -5.07
N VAL A 39 0.05 12.30 -5.86
CA VAL A 39 -1.30 12.07 -5.37
C VAL A 39 -1.84 10.74 -5.86
N VAL A 40 -2.34 9.92 -4.93
CA VAL A 40 -3.05 8.68 -5.19
C VAL A 40 -4.51 8.85 -4.77
N ASN A 41 -5.45 8.79 -5.72
CA ASN A 41 -6.87 8.94 -5.43
C ASN A 41 -7.55 7.60 -5.16
N ASN A 42 -8.08 7.42 -3.95
CA ASN A 42 -8.95 6.31 -3.60
C ASN A 42 -10.42 6.77 -3.69
N SER A 43 -11.08 6.47 -4.81
CA SER A 43 -12.49 6.77 -5.03
C SER A 43 -13.46 5.74 -4.43
N GLY A 44 -12.98 4.78 -3.63
CA GLY A 44 -13.80 3.87 -2.84
C GLY A 44 -14.57 4.57 -1.72
N HIS A 45 -15.31 3.80 -0.93
CA HIS A 45 -16.12 4.36 0.15
C HIS A 45 -15.37 4.40 1.50
N THR A 46 -14.29 3.64 1.63
CA THR A 46 -13.50 3.52 2.86
C THR A 46 -12.01 3.38 2.54
N TYR A 47 -11.21 3.08 3.56
CA TYR A 47 -9.77 2.84 3.42
C TYR A 47 -9.49 1.68 2.47
N ALA A 48 -8.39 1.80 1.73
CA ALA A 48 -7.80 0.71 0.95
C ALA A 48 -6.36 0.46 1.43
N PHE A 49 -5.91 -0.79 1.30
CA PHE A 49 -4.56 -1.20 1.66
C PHE A 49 -3.80 -1.55 0.38
N PRO A 50 -2.83 -0.74 -0.03
CA PRO A 50 -2.12 -0.95 -1.27
C PRO A 50 -1.08 -2.07 -1.19
N THR A 51 -0.72 -2.61 -2.34
CA THR A 51 0.58 -3.20 -2.59
C THR A 51 1.45 -2.14 -3.24
N ILE A 52 2.61 -1.87 -2.67
CA ILE A 52 3.58 -0.90 -3.14
C ILE A 52 4.80 -1.68 -3.63
N THR A 53 5.19 -1.46 -4.88
CA THR A 53 6.39 -2.04 -5.46
C THR A 53 7.38 -0.93 -5.79
N ILE A 54 8.59 -1.01 -5.28
CA ILE A 54 9.67 -0.06 -5.53
C ILE A 54 10.77 -0.77 -6.31
N THR A 55 10.99 -0.32 -7.54
CA THR A 55 12.10 -0.79 -8.38
C THR A 55 13.27 0.19 -8.27
N PHE A 56 14.43 -0.30 -7.88
CA PHE A 56 15.64 0.52 -7.72
C PHE A 56 16.41 0.59 -9.03
N ASN A 57 16.43 1.76 -9.69
CA ASN A 57 17.17 2.00 -10.93
C ASN A 57 18.64 2.29 -10.68
N GLN A 58 19.02 2.55 -9.43
CA GLN A 58 20.40 2.67 -8.94
C GLN A 58 20.52 2.17 -7.51
N ASN A 59 21.76 2.01 -7.02
CA ASN A 59 22.01 1.57 -5.66
C ASN A 59 21.46 2.59 -4.65
N GLN A 60 20.78 2.12 -3.62
CA GLN A 60 20.25 2.89 -2.50
C GLN A 60 20.60 2.20 -1.18
N THR A 61 20.68 2.95 -0.10
CA THR A 61 20.90 2.42 1.24
C THR A 61 19.77 2.71 2.21
N HIS A 62 18.81 3.53 1.78
CA HIS A 62 17.68 3.94 2.57
C HIS A 62 16.51 4.32 1.66
N ILE A 63 15.31 3.95 2.05
CA ILE A 63 14.06 4.41 1.43
C ILE A 63 13.00 4.67 2.50
N TYR A 64 12.34 5.79 2.37
CA TYR A 64 11.20 6.19 3.16
C TYR A 64 10.02 6.44 2.24
N ILE A 65 8.85 5.92 2.58
CA ILE A 65 7.58 6.20 1.90
C ILE A 65 6.48 6.40 2.93
N ALA A 66 5.71 7.47 2.78
CA ALA A 66 4.64 7.83 3.71
C ALA A 66 3.39 8.32 2.98
N ASN A 67 2.23 8.16 3.63
CA ASN A 67 1.01 8.85 3.25
C ASN A 67 0.76 10.02 4.22
N ASN A 68 1.02 11.23 3.77
CA ASN A 68 0.93 12.45 4.57
C ASN A 68 -0.50 12.98 4.75
N THR A 69 -1.49 12.33 4.14
CA THR A 69 -2.90 12.73 4.25
C THR A 69 -3.53 12.29 5.57
N ILE A 70 -3.06 11.18 6.16
CA ILE A 70 -3.63 10.62 7.39
C ILE A 70 -2.75 11.07 8.57
N VAL A 71 -3.10 12.20 9.18
CA VAL A 71 -2.30 12.84 10.25
C VAL A 71 -2.54 12.29 11.66
N ASP A 72 -3.63 11.56 11.90
CA ASP A 72 -4.01 11.09 13.25
C ASP A 72 -3.56 9.66 13.57
N VAL A 73 -2.93 8.98 12.63
CA VAL A 73 -2.38 7.63 12.82
C VAL A 73 -0.88 7.78 12.98
N VAL A 74 -0.34 7.28 14.07
CA VAL A 74 1.05 7.48 14.51
C VAL A 74 2.08 7.02 13.47
N SER A 75 1.67 6.29 12.45
CA SER A 75 2.55 5.85 11.38
C SER A 75 1.78 5.29 10.19
N ASN A 76 1.69 6.05 9.19
CA ASN A 76 1.27 5.65 7.84
C ASN A 76 2.51 5.78 6.94
N ARG A 77 3.61 5.18 7.39
CA ARG A 77 4.92 5.31 6.80
C ARG A 77 5.71 4.01 6.87
N PHE A 78 6.58 3.86 5.90
CA PHE A 78 7.51 2.76 5.81
C PHE A 78 8.93 3.32 5.66
N ASP A 79 9.82 2.98 6.57
CA ASP A 79 11.19 3.49 6.65
C ASP A 79 12.15 2.30 6.73
N ILE A 80 13.04 2.16 5.75
CA ILE A 80 13.92 1.00 5.62
C ILE A 80 15.34 1.47 5.33
N SER A 81 16.26 1.08 6.22
CA SER A 81 17.69 1.22 6.04
C SER A 81 18.31 -0.12 5.65
N LYS A 82 18.51 -0.32 4.35
CA LYS A 82 19.11 -1.53 3.78
C LYS A 82 19.78 -1.23 2.45
N ALA A 83 20.85 -1.95 2.13
CA ALA A 83 21.45 -1.85 0.80
C ALA A 83 20.53 -2.51 -0.25
N PHE A 84 20.16 -1.72 -1.26
CA PHE A 84 19.46 -2.13 -2.46
C PHE A 84 20.37 -1.95 -3.66
N GLY A 85 20.44 -2.95 -4.51
CA GLY A 85 21.17 -2.90 -5.78
C GLY A 85 20.30 -2.41 -6.94
N THR A 86 20.95 -1.97 -8.02
CA THR A 86 20.23 -1.66 -9.26
C THR A 86 19.49 -2.89 -9.77
N GLY A 87 18.20 -2.73 -10.05
CA GLY A 87 17.29 -3.80 -10.49
C GLY A 87 16.65 -4.58 -9.34
N ASP A 88 16.95 -4.26 -8.07
CA ASP A 88 16.22 -4.83 -6.96
C ASP A 88 14.77 -4.33 -6.95
N GLU A 89 13.85 -5.20 -6.52
CA GLU A 89 12.43 -4.91 -6.37
C GLU A 89 11.98 -5.17 -4.93
N LEU A 90 11.46 -4.14 -4.28
CA LEU A 90 10.91 -4.21 -2.94
C LEU A 90 9.38 -4.17 -3.03
N GLU A 91 8.71 -5.26 -2.66
CA GLU A 91 7.24 -5.37 -2.57
C GLU A 91 6.79 -5.22 -1.13
N ILE A 92 5.87 -4.28 -0.86
CA ILE A 92 5.25 -4.03 0.43
C ILE A 92 3.75 -4.29 0.27
N ASP A 93 3.25 -5.41 0.77
CA ASP A 93 1.82 -5.73 0.79
C ASP A 93 1.21 -5.23 2.10
N CYS A 94 0.59 -4.06 2.03
CA CYS A 94 -0.01 -3.41 3.19
C CYS A 94 -1.28 -4.13 3.69
N LYS A 95 -1.94 -4.91 2.84
CA LYS A 95 -3.13 -5.69 3.23
C LYS A 95 -2.77 -6.89 4.10
N ASN A 96 -1.71 -7.60 3.75
CA ASN A 96 -1.27 -8.80 4.43
C ASN A 96 -0.13 -8.56 5.43
N GLY A 97 0.40 -7.34 5.49
CA GLY A 97 1.51 -6.99 6.37
C GLY A 97 2.80 -7.74 6.00
N THR A 98 3.09 -7.87 4.71
CA THR A 98 4.27 -8.62 4.26
C THR A 98 5.18 -7.77 3.38
N VAL A 99 6.46 -8.05 3.46
CA VAL A 99 7.50 -7.40 2.65
C VAL A 99 8.37 -8.44 1.99
N LYS A 100 8.65 -8.22 0.69
CA LYS A 100 9.52 -9.09 -0.10
C LYS A 100 10.57 -8.26 -0.82
N LEU A 101 11.77 -8.79 -0.90
CA LEU A 101 12.84 -8.29 -1.76
C LEU A 101 13.11 -9.34 -2.84
N ASN A 102 12.99 -8.94 -4.10
CA ASN A 102 13.15 -9.84 -5.26
C ASN A 102 12.28 -11.10 -5.15
N GLY A 103 11.02 -10.93 -4.74
CA GLY A 103 10.05 -12.01 -4.55
C GLY A 103 10.29 -12.91 -3.33
N THR A 104 11.37 -12.69 -2.58
CA THR A 104 11.69 -13.48 -1.38
C THR A 104 11.25 -12.74 -0.14
N SER A 105 10.47 -13.40 0.75
CA SER A 105 10.08 -12.83 2.03
C SER A 105 11.33 -12.47 2.84
N SER A 106 11.45 -11.22 3.23
CA SER A 106 12.63 -10.69 3.92
C SER A 106 12.23 -10.09 5.27
N PRO A 107 11.98 -10.91 6.30
CA PRO A 107 11.71 -10.41 7.64
C PRO A 107 12.95 -9.88 8.36
N ALA A 108 14.16 -10.26 7.91
CA ALA A 108 15.41 -9.80 8.47
C ALA A 108 15.89 -8.54 7.73
N GLY A 109 16.03 -7.44 8.43
CA GLY A 109 16.45 -6.14 7.91
C GLY A 109 15.39 -5.05 8.05
N PHE A 110 14.18 -5.41 8.48
CA PHE A 110 13.21 -4.48 8.99
C PHE A 110 13.40 -4.42 10.52
N GLY A 111 13.99 -3.37 11.06
CA GLY A 111 14.13 -3.19 12.50
C GLY A 111 15.49 -3.51 13.13
N GLU A 112 16.56 -3.67 12.39
CA GLU A 112 17.91 -3.87 13.00
C GLU A 112 18.62 -2.58 13.41
N GLY A 113 18.02 -1.41 13.21
CA GLY A 113 18.59 -0.09 13.52
C GLY A 113 17.95 0.67 14.69
N GLY A 114 16.98 0.11 15.38
CA GLY A 114 16.51 0.63 16.67
C GLY A 114 15.43 1.71 16.65
N GLU A 115 14.97 2.21 15.51
CA GLU A 115 13.86 3.18 15.40
C GLU A 115 12.91 2.88 14.24
N GLU A 116 12.90 1.69 13.72
CA GLU A 116 12.11 1.33 12.56
C GLU A 116 10.69 0.94 12.97
N MET A 117 9.76 1.83 12.74
CA MET A 117 8.33 1.55 12.83
C MET A 117 7.81 1.35 11.40
N ALA A 118 7.81 0.10 10.93
CA ALA A 118 7.08 -0.25 9.72
C ALA A 118 5.60 -0.34 10.05
N GLU A 119 4.85 0.73 9.84
CA GLU A 119 3.40 0.64 9.78
C GLU A 119 2.95 0.69 8.34
N PHE A 120 2.14 -0.31 7.99
CA PHE A 120 1.67 -0.48 6.62
C PHE A 120 0.77 0.68 6.21
N ILE A 121 1.03 1.21 5.01
CA ILE A 121 0.33 2.37 4.47
C ILE A 121 -1.13 2.04 4.17
N MET A 122 -2.03 2.92 4.60
CA MET A 122 -3.43 2.92 4.22
C MET A 122 -3.71 4.10 3.31
N LEU A 123 -4.65 3.94 2.38
CA LEU A 123 -5.17 5.01 1.54
C LEU A 123 -6.56 5.40 2.03
N ALA A 124 -6.70 6.61 2.57
CA ALA A 124 -8.00 7.17 2.93
C ALA A 124 -8.87 7.37 1.68
N LYS A 125 -10.17 7.50 1.87
CA LYS A 125 -11.07 7.93 0.79
C LYS A 125 -10.66 9.32 0.27
N GLY A 126 -10.58 9.48 -1.03
CA GLY A 126 -10.18 10.71 -1.71
C GLY A 126 -8.69 10.75 -2.02
N ASP A 127 -8.13 11.94 -2.10
CA ASP A 127 -6.73 12.17 -2.45
C ASP A 127 -5.80 11.86 -1.27
N ASN A 128 -4.76 11.07 -1.56
CA ASN A 128 -3.70 10.73 -0.62
C ASN A 128 -2.39 11.27 -1.16
N VAL A 129 -1.71 12.08 -0.38
CA VAL A 129 -0.39 12.63 -0.71
C VAL A 129 0.66 11.65 -0.24
N ILE A 130 1.28 10.96 -1.18
CA ILE A 130 2.37 10.03 -0.94
C ILE A 130 3.68 10.79 -1.06
N GLU A 131 4.55 10.66 -0.08
CA GLU A 131 5.90 11.21 -0.06
C GLU A 131 6.92 10.10 -0.12
N VAL A 132 7.98 10.32 -0.88
CA VAL A 132 9.11 9.40 -0.99
C VAL A 132 10.40 10.13 -0.73
N GLU A 133 11.20 9.61 0.21
CA GLU A 133 12.49 10.17 0.58
C GLU A 133 13.60 9.10 0.58
N SER A 134 14.82 9.55 0.46
CA SER A 134 16.02 8.77 0.71
C SER A 134 17.08 9.66 1.37
N SER A 135 17.90 9.10 2.23
CA SER A 135 19.09 9.77 2.77
C SER A 135 20.27 9.77 1.81
N ASP A 136 20.18 9.01 0.72
CA ASP A 136 21.24 8.96 -0.29
C ASP A 136 21.27 10.26 -1.11
N SER A 137 22.46 10.64 -1.57
CA SER A 137 22.67 11.89 -2.31
C SER A 137 22.00 11.91 -3.69
N THR A 138 21.65 10.76 -4.22
CA THR A 138 20.96 10.58 -5.48
C THR A 138 19.84 9.54 -5.30
N LEU A 139 18.71 9.74 -5.92
CA LEU A 139 17.58 8.84 -5.92
C LEU A 139 17.16 8.59 -7.36
N ASP A 140 16.97 7.33 -7.72
CA ASP A 140 16.40 6.92 -9.00
C ASP A 140 15.67 5.60 -8.79
N ILE A 141 14.34 5.68 -8.68
CA ILE A 141 13.45 4.57 -8.41
C ILE A 141 12.16 4.74 -9.19
N THR A 142 11.49 3.64 -9.46
CA THR A 142 10.09 3.61 -9.92
C THR A 142 9.21 3.10 -8.78
N VAL A 143 8.16 3.80 -8.45
CA VAL A 143 7.18 3.42 -7.41
C VAL A 143 5.85 3.07 -8.07
N ASP A 144 5.45 1.81 -7.97
CA ASP A 144 4.15 1.33 -8.41
C ASP A 144 3.25 1.09 -7.21
N ILE A 145 2.02 1.64 -7.23
CA ILE A 145 1.02 1.46 -6.19
C ILE A 145 -0.21 0.82 -6.80
N SER A 146 -0.66 -0.30 -6.25
CA SER A 146 -1.83 -1.05 -6.69
C SER A 146 -2.75 -1.33 -5.52
N PHE A 147 -4.05 -1.09 -5.66
CA PHE A 147 -5.04 -1.38 -4.62
C PHE A 147 -6.43 -1.67 -5.19
N GLU A 148 -7.22 -2.43 -4.44
CA GLU A 148 -8.64 -2.64 -4.69
C GLU A 148 -9.45 -1.59 -3.95
N LYS A 149 -10.36 -0.91 -4.66
CA LYS A 149 -11.31 0.01 -4.00
C LYS A 149 -12.33 -0.80 -3.22
N VAL A 150 -12.69 -0.28 -2.06
CA VAL A 150 -13.61 -0.90 -1.12
C VAL A 150 -14.89 -0.09 -1.05
N TYR A 151 -16.03 -0.76 -1.21
CA TYR A 151 -17.36 -0.16 -1.18
C TYR A 151 -18.18 -0.71 -0.03
N LEU A 152 -18.91 0.17 0.65
CA LEU A 152 -19.91 -0.18 1.65
C LEU A 152 -21.28 -0.33 0.97
N TYR A 153 -22.01 -1.36 1.32
CA TYR A 153 -23.42 -1.54 0.92
C TYR A 153 -24.37 -0.92 1.95
#